data_75eaecfda32b61eb1a63c13a552cc164
#
_entry.id   75eaecfda32b61eb1a63c13a552cc164
#
_cell.length_a   1.000
_cell.length_b   1.000
_cell.length_c   1.000
_cell.angle_alpha   90.00
_cell.angle_beta   90.00
_cell.angle_gamma   90.00
#
_symmetry.space_group_name_H-M   'P 1'
#
loop_
_entity.id
_entity.type
_entity.pdbx_description
1 polymer ?
#
loop_
_entity_poly.entity_id
_entity_poly.type
_entity_poly.pdbx_seq_one_letter_code
_entity_poly.pdbx_strand_id
1 'polypeptide(L)'
;MKILALETSAKAVSAAVVENGKVLCSGYQDTGLTHSRTLMPIVEHILKNADLTMADMDAIAVAAGPGSFTGIRIGVSAAKGLAFAVAKPAIGVSTLAAMARNVAFADGLVICAMDARRSQIYNAVFEAKDGHLTRLTEDRAIALADLAEEMKADPRPKTIVGDGARLCFDFLQNANVPCRLAPPHLVMQNAMSVALEAEVLAADGALTSAQELQPVYLRPAQAERLRQK
;
A
#
# COMPACT_ATOMS: atom_id res chain seq x y z
N MET A 1 14.03 -3.84 -14.34
CA MET A 1 13.30 -4.96 -13.71
C MET A 1 11.82 -4.82 -13.99
N LYS A 2 11.16 -5.90 -14.46
CA LYS A 2 9.72 -5.89 -14.76
C LYS A 2 8.95 -6.57 -13.61
N ILE A 3 8.11 -5.82 -12.93
CA ILE A 3 7.41 -6.26 -11.71
C ILE A 3 5.91 -6.26 -11.95
N LEU A 4 5.24 -7.40 -11.71
CA LEU A 4 3.81 -7.47 -11.54
C LEU A 4 3.49 -7.22 -10.06
N ALA A 5 2.72 -6.18 -9.76
CA ALA A 5 2.31 -5.83 -8.41
C ALA A 5 0.81 -6.01 -8.19
N LEU A 6 0.45 -6.39 -6.96
CA LEU A 6 -0.91 -6.63 -6.52
C LEU A 6 -1.24 -5.75 -5.30
N GLU A 7 -2.44 -5.17 -5.29
CA GLU A 7 -2.95 -4.39 -4.16
C GLU A 7 -4.37 -4.83 -3.80
N THR A 8 -4.54 -5.29 -2.56
CA THR A 8 -5.81 -5.80 -2.02
C THR A 8 -6.02 -5.42 -0.55
N SER A 9 -5.19 -4.53 -0.02
CA SER A 9 -5.14 -4.24 1.43
C SER A 9 -6.31 -3.41 1.97
N ALA A 10 -7.07 -2.76 1.08
CA ALA A 10 -8.19 -1.87 1.44
C ALA A 10 -9.47 -2.22 0.65
N LYS A 11 -10.28 -1.20 0.31
CA LYS A 11 -11.54 -1.38 -0.44
C LYS A 11 -11.31 -1.63 -1.93
N ALA A 12 -10.36 -0.94 -2.51
CA ALA A 12 -9.99 -1.10 -3.90
C ALA A 12 -9.14 -2.36 -4.10
N VAL A 13 -9.20 -2.88 -5.32
CA VAL A 13 -8.32 -3.94 -5.81
C VAL A 13 -7.63 -3.45 -7.08
N SER A 14 -6.36 -3.73 -7.22
CA SER A 14 -5.62 -3.37 -8.44
C SER A 14 -4.46 -4.33 -8.72
N ALA A 15 -4.03 -4.33 -9.97
CA ALA A 15 -2.79 -4.94 -10.42
C ALA A 15 -2.10 -4.01 -11.41
N ALA A 16 -0.77 -4.04 -11.47
CA ALA A 16 0.01 -3.23 -12.39
C ALA A 16 1.30 -3.94 -12.77
N VAL A 17 1.78 -3.70 -13.99
CA VAL A 17 3.14 -4.05 -14.41
C VAL A 17 3.94 -2.78 -14.57
N VAL A 18 5.07 -2.72 -13.89
CA VAL A 18 6.02 -1.60 -13.93
C VAL A 18 7.38 -2.13 -14.38
N GLU A 19 8.08 -1.37 -15.21
CA GLU A 19 9.44 -1.66 -15.63
C GLU A 19 10.30 -0.40 -15.55
N ASN A 20 11.30 -0.40 -14.69
CA ASN A 20 12.25 0.71 -14.52
C ASN A 20 11.55 2.07 -14.32
N GLY A 21 10.62 2.13 -13.39
CA GLY A 21 9.82 3.32 -13.06
C GLY A 21 8.67 3.63 -14.03
N LYS A 22 8.57 2.91 -15.17
CA LYS A 22 7.51 3.11 -16.16
C LYS A 22 6.36 2.13 -15.94
N VAL A 23 5.15 2.65 -15.78
CA VAL A 23 3.93 1.83 -15.77
C VAL A 23 3.66 1.35 -17.19
N LEU A 24 3.71 0.04 -17.45
CA LEU A 24 3.39 -0.58 -18.74
C LEU A 24 1.88 -0.79 -18.88
N CYS A 25 1.24 -1.33 -17.84
CA CYS A 25 -0.21 -1.51 -17.80
C CYS A 25 -0.69 -1.55 -16.34
N SER A 26 -1.95 -1.19 -16.13
CA SER A 26 -2.57 -1.26 -14.81
C SER A 26 -4.08 -1.44 -14.92
N GLY A 27 -4.68 -2.07 -13.92
CA GLY A 27 -6.11 -2.20 -13.73
C GLY A 27 -6.48 -1.87 -12.30
N TYR A 28 -7.51 -1.05 -12.11
CA TYR A 28 -8.00 -0.61 -10.80
C TYR A 28 -9.52 -0.73 -10.74
N GLN A 29 -10.03 -1.22 -9.61
CA GLN A 29 -11.46 -1.36 -9.40
C GLN A 29 -11.84 -1.08 -7.93
N ASP A 30 -12.82 -0.21 -7.73
CA ASP A 30 -13.43 0.08 -6.42
C ASP A 30 -14.97 0.04 -6.56
N THR A 31 -15.50 -1.16 -6.75
CA THR A 31 -16.93 -1.42 -7.03
C THR A 31 -17.63 -2.18 -5.91
N GLY A 32 -16.92 -2.43 -4.78
CA GLY A 32 -17.47 -3.19 -3.66
C GLY A 32 -17.55 -4.71 -3.89
N LEU A 33 -17.03 -5.22 -5.01
CA LEU A 33 -16.92 -6.66 -5.25
C LEU A 33 -15.76 -7.26 -4.43
N THR A 34 -15.85 -8.57 -4.14
CA THR A 34 -14.83 -9.26 -3.36
C THR A 34 -13.52 -9.37 -4.16
N HIS A 35 -12.38 -9.13 -3.50
CA HIS A 35 -11.06 -9.18 -4.13
C HIS A 35 -10.72 -10.55 -4.75
N SER A 36 -11.17 -11.65 -4.12
CA SER A 36 -11.00 -13.00 -4.66
C SER A 36 -11.69 -13.23 -6.01
N ARG A 37 -12.77 -12.45 -6.29
CA ARG A 37 -13.48 -12.52 -7.56
C ARG A 37 -12.81 -11.67 -8.64
N THR A 38 -12.17 -10.55 -8.25
CA THR A 38 -11.80 -9.49 -9.20
C THR A 38 -10.31 -9.44 -9.49
N LEU A 39 -9.43 -9.84 -8.54
CA LEU A 39 -7.98 -9.70 -8.68
C LEU A 39 -7.41 -10.44 -9.90
N MET A 40 -7.67 -11.74 -10.01
CA MET A 40 -7.09 -12.55 -11.10
C MET A 40 -7.60 -12.14 -12.49
N PRO A 41 -8.90 -11.85 -12.70
CA PRO A 41 -9.39 -11.25 -13.94
C PRO A 41 -8.70 -9.93 -14.31
N ILE A 42 -8.37 -9.05 -13.34
CA ILE A 42 -7.61 -7.84 -13.61
C ILE A 42 -6.19 -8.19 -14.10
N VAL A 43 -5.50 -9.10 -13.42
CA VAL A 43 -4.15 -9.55 -13.81
C VAL A 43 -4.15 -10.09 -15.23
N GLU A 44 -5.07 -11.00 -15.53
CA GLU A 44 -5.19 -11.60 -16.88
C GLU A 44 -5.46 -10.52 -17.94
N HIS A 45 -6.37 -9.59 -17.67
CA HIS A 45 -6.74 -8.54 -18.61
C HIS A 45 -5.58 -7.58 -18.91
N ILE A 46 -4.86 -7.11 -17.89
CA ILE A 46 -3.74 -6.17 -18.10
C ILE A 46 -2.57 -6.82 -18.84
N LEU A 47 -2.26 -8.08 -18.51
CA LEU A 47 -1.18 -8.82 -19.22
C LEU A 47 -1.54 -9.04 -20.68
N LYS A 48 -2.76 -9.50 -20.96
CA LYS A 48 -3.25 -9.71 -22.32
C LYS A 48 -3.22 -8.44 -23.17
N ASN A 49 -3.66 -7.31 -22.63
CA ASN A 49 -3.70 -6.03 -23.35
C ASN A 49 -2.30 -5.44 -23.61
N ALA A 50 -1.30 -5.86 -22.85
CA ALA A 50 0.08 -5.42 -23.00
C ALA A 50 0.95 -6.41 -23.80
N ASP A 51 0.35 -7.48 -24.34
CA ASP A 51 1.06 -8.60 -24.98
C ASP A 51 2.17 -9.19 -24.08
N LEU A 52 1.88 -9.27 -22.78
CA LEU A 52 2.78 -9.81 -21.76
C LEU A 52 2.25 -11.14 -21.20
N THR A 53 3.17 -11.95 -20.73
CA THR A 53 2.90 -13.20 -20.01
C THR A 53 3.51 -13.17 -18.61
N MET A 54 3.14 -14.10 -17.74
CA MET A 54 3.77 -14.23 -16.43
C MET A 54 5.27 -14.55 -16.50
N ALA A 55 5.73 -15.21 -17.57
CA ALA A 55 7.15 -15.53 -17.78
C ALA A 55 8.01 -14.30 -18.01
N ASP A 56 7.43 -13.20 -18.50
CA ASP A 56 8.12 -11.93 -18.76
C ASP A 56 8.41 -11.14 -17.47
N MET A 57 7.83 -11.53 -16.35
CA MET A 57 8.04 -10.86 -15.06
C MET A 57 9.37 -11.29 -14.43
N ASP A 58 10.07 -10.33 -13.82
CA ASP A 58 11.28 -10.58 -13.03
C ASP A 58 10.96 -10.86 -11.56
N ALA A 59 9.88 -10.27 -11.05
CA ALA A 59 9.39 -10.48 -9.69
C ALA A 59 7.88 -10.23 -9.59
N ILE A 60 7.27 -10.76 -8.51
CA ILE A 60 5.88 -10.52 -8.15
C ILE A 60 5.85 -9.75 -6.82
N ALA A 61 5.28 -8.55 -6.82
CA ALA A 61 5.14 -7.72 -5.63
C ALA A 61 3.71 -7.73 -5.11
N VAL A 62 3.55 -7.51 -3.82
CA VAL A 62 2.23 -7.37 -3.20
C VAL A 62 2.28 -6.45 -1.98
N ALA A 63 1.23 -5.67 -1.76
CA ALA A 63 1.01 -4.99 -0.49
C ALA A 63 0.79 -6.07 0.60
N ALA A 64 1.83 -6.30 1.40
CA ALA A 64 1.83 -7.35 2.43
C ALA A 64 1.18 -6.89 3.75
N GLY A 65 0.83 -5.64 3.88
CA GLY A 65 0.23 -5.01 5.06
C GLY A 65 0.92 -3.71 5.46
N PRO A 66 0.32 -2.99 6.43
CA PRO A 66 -0.94 -3.29 7.13
C PRO A 66 -2.19 -3.09 6.25
N GLY A 67 -3.35 -3.58 6.73
CA GLY A 67 -4.63 -3.39 6.04
C GLY A 67 -5.72 -4.38 6.45
N SER A 68 -6.68 -4.58 5.57
CA SER A 68 -7.75 -5.58 5.72
C SER A 68 -7.18 -6.99 5.85
N PHE A 69 -7.47 -7.67 6.95
CA PHE A 69 -6.98 -9.03 7.21
C PHE A 69 -7.31 -10.02 6.09
N THR A 70 -8.54 -9.98 5.57
CA THR A 70 -8.96 -10.83 4.44
C THR A 70 -8.31 -10.39 3.15
N GLY A 71 -8.28 -9.07 2.89
CA GLY A 71 -7.71 -8.52 1.66
C GLY A 71 -6.22 -8.86 1.52
N ILE A 72 -5.42 -8.60 2.56
CA ILE A 72 -3.98 -8.92 2.56
C ILE A 72 -3.74 -10.42 2.30
N ARG A 73 -4.52 -11.31 2.92
CA ARG A 73 -4.38 -12.75 2.68
C ARG A 73 -4.68 -13.16 1.24
N ILE A 74 -5.70 -12.56 0.63
CA ILE A 74 -6.02 -12.80 -0.79
C ILE A 74 -4.83 -12.38 -1.67
N GLY A 75 -4.31 -11.17 -1.50
CA GLY A 75 -3.19 -10.66 -2.27
C GLY A 75 -1.92 -11.48 -2.09
N VAL A 76 -1.52 -11.72 -0.84
CA VAL A 76 -0.32 -12.51 -0.52
C VAL A 76 -0.42 -13.94 -1.06
N SER A 77 -1.59 -14.60 -0.92
CA SER A 77 -1.78 -15.95 -1.46
C SER A 77 -1.71 -15.98 -2.99
N ALA A 78 -2.30 -14.98 -3.66
CA ALA A 78 -2.20 -14.84 -5.11
C ALA A 78 -0.75 -14.59 -5.56
N ALA A 79 -0.05 -13.66 -4.91
CA ALA A 79 1.35 -13.37 -5.22
C ALA A 79 2.26 -14.60 -5.04
N LYS A 80 2.08 -15.36 -3.94
CA LYS A 80 2.79 -16.63 -3.71
C LYS A 80 2.53 -17.64 -4.83
N GLY A 81 1.27 -17.84 -5.20
CA GLY A 81 0.90 -18.77 -6.26
C GLY A 81 1.47 -18.39 -7.60
N LEU A 82 1.40 -17.11 -7.98
CA LEU A 82 1.98 -16.58 -9.22
C LEU A 82 3.51 -16.70 -9.24
N ALA A 83 4.18 -16.25 -8.19
CA ALA A 83 5.64 -16.30 -8.08
C ALA A 83 6.17 -17.76 -8.14
N PHE A 84 5.47 -18.68 -7.43
CA PHE A 84 5.80 -20.10 -7.45
C PHE A 84 5.64 -20.71 -8.84
N ALA A 85 4.52 -20.41 -9.53
CA ALA A 85 4.21 -20.98 -10.85
C ALA A 85 5.25 -20.63 -11.94
N VAL A 86 5.89 -19.46 -11.83
CA VAL A 86 6.89 -18.99 -12.79
C VAL A 86 8.32 -19.02 -12.25
N ALA A 87 8.54 -19.60 -11.08
CA ALA A 87 9.83 -19.68 -10.39
C ALA A 87 10.54 -18.32 -10.27
N LYS A 88 9.78 -17.27 -9.91
CA LYS A 88 10.29 -15.90 -9.74
C LYS A 88 10.26 -15.50 -8.26
N PRO A 89 11.12 -14.55 -7.84
CA PRO A 89 11.08 -14.02 -6.47
C PRO A 89 9.79 -13.22 -6.21
N ALA A 90 9.48 -13.08 -4.92
CA ALA A 90 8.38 -12.27 -4.43
C ALA A 90 8.92 -11.07 -3.62
N ILE A 91 8.12 -10.00 -3.55
CA ILE A 91 8.43 -8.80 -2.77
C ILE A 91 7.19 -8.41 -1.96
N GLY A 92 7.33 -8.48 -0.63
CA GLY A 92 6.31 -7.94 0.29
C GLY A 92 6.56 -6.46 0.54
N VAL A 93 5.58 -5.63 0.20
CA VAL A 93 5.66 -4.17 0.31
C VAL A 93 4.79 -3.68 1.46
N SER A 94 5.31 -2.72 2.25
CA SER A 94 4.46 -1.99 3.20
C SER A 94 3.38 -1.23 2.44
N THR A 95 2.12 -1.46 2.79
CA THR A 95 0.99 -0.71 2.21
C THR A 95 1.15 0.79 2.43
N LEU A 96 1.66 1.20 3.59
CA LEU A 96 1.85 2.61 3.94
C LEU A 96 2.99 3.23 3.11
N ALA A 97 4.09 2.49 2.89
CA ALA A 97 5.18 2.97 2.02
C ALA A 97 4.71 3.12 0.57
N ALA A 98 3.97 2.13 0.05
CA ALA A 98 3.38 2.23 -1.28
C ALA A 98 2.46 3.44 -1.42
N MET A 99 1.58 3.71 -0.43
CA MET A 99 0.69 4.89 -0.46
C MET A 99 1.45 6.20 -0.49
N ALA A 100 2.59 6.30 0.22
CA ALA A 100 3.39 7.52 0.22
C ALA A 100 3.89 7.88 -1.18
N ARG A 101 4.17 6.87 -2.03
CA ARG A 101 4.57 7.08 -3.43
C ARG A 101 3.55 7.87 -4.25
N ASN A 102 2.25 7.75 -3.94
CA ASN A 102 1.20 8.48 -4.66
C ASN A 102 1.41 10.00 -4.66
N VAL A 103 2.05 10.52 -3.61
CA VAL A 103 2.20 11.95 -3.36
C VAL A 103 3.66 12.38 -3.12
N ALA A 104 4.62 11.57 -3.54
CA ALA A 104 6.06 11.86 -3.39
C ALA A 104 6.50 13.19 -4.04
N PHE A 105 5.73 13.69 -5.01
CA PHE A 105 5.96 15.00 -5.66
C PHE A 105 5.58 16.20 -4.79
N ALA A 106 4.86 15.98 -3.70
CA ALA A 106 4.31 17.05 -2.84
C ALA A 106 5.21 17.28 -1.63
N ASP A 107 6.21 18.10 -1.75
CA ASP A 107 7.18 18.41 -0.68
C ASP A 107 6.51 18.66 0.67
N GLY A 108 7.11 18.09 1.72
CA GLY A 108 6.65 18.16 3.09
C GLY A 108 6.40 16.78 3.71
N LEU A 109 5.54 16.71 4.73
CA LEU A 109 5.16 15.46 5.37
C LEU A 109 4.06 14.76 4.60
N VAL A 110 4.25 13.47 4.34
CA VAL A 110 3.22 12.56 3.86
C VAL A 110 2.74 11.72 5.04
N ILE A 111 1.49 11.92 5.43
CA ILE A 111 0.83 11.19 6.51
C ILE A 111 0.01 10.06 5.86
N CYS A 112 0.51 8.85 5.90
CA CYS A 112 -0.23 7.69 5.45
C CYS A 112 -1.22 7.28 6.54
N ALA A 113 -2.51 7.11 6.18
CA ALA A 113 -3.58 6.79 7.11
C ALA A 113 -4.52 5.74 6.53
N MET A 114 -4.60 4.56 7.16
CA MET A 114 -5.62 3.54 6.90
C MET A 114 -6.52 3.39 8.12
N ASP A 115 -7.83 3.22 7.89
CA ASP A 115 -8.80 3.06 8.99
C ASP A 115 -8.58 1.73 9.74
N ALA A 116 -8.04 1.81 10.96
CA ALA A 116 -7.86 0.67 11.85
C ALA A 116 -9.04 0.43 12.80
N ARG A 117 -10.16 1.17 12.61
CA ARG A 117 -11.35 1.20 13.46
C ARG A 117 -11.09 1.80 14.86
N ARG A 118 -12.18 2.15 15.58
CA ARG A 118 -12.14 2.64 16.96
C ARG A 118 -11.26 3.88 17.17
N SER A 119 -11.41 4.88 16.30
CA SER A 119 -10.64 6.14 16.33
C SER A 119 -9.12 5.95 16.28
N GLN A 120 -8.66 4.87 15.66
CA GLN A 120 -7.27 4.58 15.40
C GLN A 120 -7.03 4.38 13.91
N ILE A 121 -5.80 4.64 13.48
CA ILE A 121 -5.36 4.41 12.11
C ILE A 121 -4.09 3.55 12.10
N TYR A 122 -3.90 2.78 11.04
CA TYR A 122 -2.55 2.36 10.66
C TYR A 122 -1.87 3.55 10.00
N ASN A 123 -0.68 3.86 10.46
CA ASN A 123 0.02 5.08 10.09
C ASN A 123 1.51 4.83 9.89
N ALA A 124 2.07 5.53 8.94
CA ALA A 124 3.48 5.86 8.83
C ALA A 124 3.59 7.29 8.31
N VAL A 125 4.65 7.98 8.67
CA VAL A 125 4.96 9.33 8.23
C VAL A 125 6.25 9.30 7.41
N PHE A 126 6.23 9.98 6.29
CA PHE A 126 7.38 10.16 5.40
C PHE A 126 7.65 11.64 5.18
N GLU A 127 8.88 11.99 4.90
CA GLU A 127 9.22 13.26 4.27
C GLU A 127 9.32 13.06 2.77
N ALA A 128 8.58 13.87 2.02
CA ALA A 128 8.72 14.00 0.57
C ALA A 128 9.55 15.23 0.26
N LYS A 129 10.62 15.07 -0.53
CA LYS A 129 11.46 16.17 -0.99
C LYS A 129 12.04 15.83 -2.36
N ASP A 130 11.83 16.70 -3.33
CA ASP A 130 12.33 16.56 -4.71
C ASP A 130 11.96 15.19 -5.34
N GLY A 131 10.76 14.67 -5.05
CA GLY A 131 10.27 13.37 -5.51
C GLY A 131 10.82 12.16 -4.76
N HIS A 132 11.69 12.36 -3.78
CA HIS A 132 12.23 11.32 -2.91
C HIS A 132 11.43 11.20 -1.61
N LEU A 133 11.31 9.97 -1.12
CA LEU A 133 10.65 9.69 0.16
C LEU A 133 11.68 9.21 1.18
N THR A 134 11.69 9.85 2.35
CA THR A 134 12.42 9.39 3.53
C THR A 134 11.42 8.96 4.58
N ARG A 135 11.50 7.72 5.05
CA ARG A 135 10.64 7.22 6.13
C ARG A 135 11.03 7.87 7.45
N LEU A 136 10.07 8.45 8.15
CA LEU A 136 10.27 9.07 9.48
C LEU A 136 9.75 8.20 10.63
N THR A 137 8.72 7.38 10.39
CA THR A 137 8.18 6.46 11.40
C THR A 137 7.98 5.07 10.82
N GLU A 138 8.13 4.06 11.65
CA GLU A 138 7.75 2.68 11.29
C GLU A 138 6.23 2.57 11.10
N ASP A 139 5.81 1.48 10.44
CA ASP A 139 4.39 1.15 10.32
C ASP A 139 3.80 0.86 11.70
N ARG A 140 2.78 1.62 12.11
CA ARG A 140 2.22 1.56 13.47
C ARG A 140 0.70 1.68 13.48
N ALA A 141 0.08 1.27 14.58
CA ALA A 141 -1.29 1.62 14.91
C ALA A 141 -1.26 2.74 15.95
N ILE A 142 -1.87 3.89 15.64
CA ILE A 142 -1.83 5.08 16.49
C ILE A 142 -3.24 5.65 16.69
N ALA A 143 -3.51 6.25 17.84
CA ALA A 143 -4.72 7.03 18.04
C ALA A 143 -4.62 8.37 17.29
N LEU A 144 -5.74 8.86 16.75
CA LEU A 144 -5.76 10.15 16.06
C LEU A 144 -5.34 11.33 16.93
N ALA A 145 -5.62 11.25 18.25
CA ALA A 145 -5.23 12.26 19.21
C ALA A 145 -3.69 12.34 19.36
N ASP A 146 -3.04 11.19 19.46
CA ASP A 146 -1.58 11.13 19.60
C ASP A 146 -0.90 11.62 18.32
N LEU A 147 -1.42 11.23 17.15
CA LEU A 147 -0.92 11.75 15.85
C LEU A 147 -1.07 13.27 15.77
N ALA A 148 -2.19 13.83 16.26
CA ALA A 148 -2.41 15.27 16.21
C ALA A 148 -1.37 16.02 17.06
N GLU A 149 -1.01 15.52 18.24
CA GLU A 149 0.04 16.13 19.05
C GLU A 149 1.43 16.06 18.38
N GLU A 150 1.77 14.92 17.75
CA GLU A 150 3.01 14.81 16.97
C GLU A 150 3.02 15.82 15.80
N MET A 151 1.91 15.98 15.09
CA MET A 151 1.83 16.82 13.90
C MET A 151 1.76 18.33 14.22
N LYS A 152 1.31 18.73 15.40
CA LYS A 152 1.35 20.12 15.86
C LYS A 152 2.79 20.65 16.01
N ALA A 153 3.70 19.80 16.44
CA ALA A 153 5.09 20.18 16.69
C ALA A 153 5.89 20.39 15.39
N ASP A 154 5.41 19.92 14.26
CA ASP A 154 6.11 19.99 12.97
C ASP A 154 5.53 21.09 12.09
N PRO A 155 6.32 22.08 11.66
CA PRO A 155 5.84 23.21 10.83
C PRO A 155 5.72 22.86 9.34
N ARG A 156 6.24 21.70 8.87
CA ARG A 156 6.24 21.33 7.46
C ARG A 156 4.83 21.20 6.89
N PRO A 157 4.59 21.48 5.60
CA PRO A 157 3.33 21.16 4.93
C PRO A 157 2.98 19.68 5.08
N LYS A 158 1.70 19.34 5.25
CA LYS A 158 1.24 17.99 5.49
C LYS A 158 0.23 17.55 4.43
N THR A 159 0.50 16.44 3.76
CA THR A 159 -0.42 15.79 2.80
C THR A 159 -0.85 14.43 3.35
N ILE A 160 -2.15 14.18 3.43
CA ILE A 160 -2.71 12.93 3.97
C ILE A 160 -3.18 12.04 2.83
N VAL A 161 -2.85 10.75 2.88
CA VAL A 161 -3.16 9.74 1.86
C VAL A 161 -3.65 8.45 2.51
N GLY A 162 -4.49 7.68 1.81
CA GLY A 162 -5.03 6.39 2.23
C GLY A 162 -6.55 6.39 2.45
N ASP A 163 -7.13 5.21 2.64
CA ASP A 163 -8.57 5.03 2.85
C ASP A 163 -9.07 5.58 4.21
N GLY A 164 -8.18 5.82 5.16
CA GLY A 164 -8.43 6.54 6.42
C GLY A 164 -8.13 8.05 6.33
N ALA A 165 -7.71 8.57 5.17
CA ALA A 165 -7.25 9.95 5.02
C ALA A 165 -8.32 10.97 5.40
N ARG A 166 -9.58 10.75 5.02
CA ARG A 166 -10.69 11.67 5.36
C ARG A 166 -10.91 11.75 6.88
N LEU A 167 -10.94 10.60 7.54
CA LEU A 167 -11.08 10.52 8.99
C LEU A 167 -9.92 11.25 9.71
N CYS A 168 -8.70 11.02 9.24
CA CYS A 168 -7.50 11.67 9.76
C CYS A 168 -7.53 13.18 9.53
N PHE A 169 -7.88 13.63 8.33
CA PHE A 169 -7.98 15.04 7.96
C PHE A 169 -8.98 15.79 8.85
N ASP A 170 -10.20 15.27 8.98
CA ASP A 170 -11.25 15.93 9.78
C ASP A 170 -10.83 16.05 11.26
N PHE A 171 -10.15 15.03 11.80
CA PHE A 171 -9.61 15.08 13.15
C PHE A 171 -8.50 16.12 13.31
N LEU A 172 -7.51 16.15 12.41
CA LEU A 172 -6.39 17.09 12.45
C LEU A 172 -6.86 18.54 12.28
N GLN A 173 -7.83 18.79 11.40
CA GLN A 173 -8.42 20.12 11.23
C GLN A 173 -9.10 20.59 12.53
N ASN A 174 -9.88 19.73 13.19
CA ASN A 174 -10.51 20.04 14.46
C ASN A 174 -9.49 20.27 15.60
N ALA A 175 -8.30 19.66 15.48
CA ALA A 175 -7.18 19.87 16.39
C ALA A 175 -6.31 21.10 16.03
N ASN A 176 -6.71 21.91 15.03
CA ASN A 176 -5.97 23.06 14.49
C ASN A 176 -4.59 22.69 13.93
N VAL A 177 -4.46 21.51 13.33
CA VAL A 177 -3.25 21.09 12.59
C VAL A 177 -3.44 21.37 11.11
N PRO A 178 -2.70 22.31 10.50
CA PRO A 178 -2.79 22.59 9.07
C PRO A 178 -2.36 21.37 8.24
N CYS A 179 -3.26 20.88 7.39
CA CYS A 179 -2.98 19.75 6.51
C CYS A 179 -3.92 19.79 5.30
N ARG A 180 -3.61 19.00 4.28
CA ARG A 180 -4.45 18.83 3.08
C ARG A 180 -4.63 17.34 2.76
N LEU A 181 -5.72 17.01 2.09
CA LEU A 181 -5.91 15.69 1.51
C LEU A 181 -5.15 15.56 0.19
N ALA A 182 -4.67 14.36 -0.10
CA ALA A 182 -4.25 14.00 -1.44
C ALA A 182 -5.43 14.15 -2.43
N PRO A 183 -5.17 14.50 -3.71
CA PRO A 183 -6.20 14.52 -4.74
C PRO A 183 -6.98 13.19 -4.80
N PRO A 184 -8.29 13.19 -5.16
CA PRO A 184 -9.13 11.98 -5.13
C PRO A 184 -8.57 10.78 -5.91
N HIS A 185 -7.86 11.01 -7.02
CA HIS A 185 -7.26 9.96 -7.83
C HIS A 185 -5.92 9.44 -7.28
N LEU A 186 -5.35 10.07 -6.25
CA LEU A 186 -4.08 9.70 -5.61
C LEU A 186 -4.26 9.26 -4.15
N VAL A 187 -5.46 9.42 -3.58
CA VAL A 187 -5.67 9.17 -2.15
C VAL A 187 -5.69 7.69 -1.80
N MET A 188 -6.15 6.83 -2.71
CA MET A 188 -6.33 5.40 -2.44
C MET A 188 -5.07 4.58 -2.76
N GLN A 189 -4.98 3.42 -2.12
CA GLN A 189 -3.98 2.40 -2.41
C GLN A 189 -4.10 1.94 -3.86
N ASN A 190 -2.96 1.69 -4.52
CA ASN A 190 -2.93 1.16 -5.88
C ASN A 190 -1.66 0.34 -6.16
N ALA A 191 -1.77 -0.59 -7.10
CA ALA A 191 -0.69 -1.52 -7.44
C ALA A 191 0.48 -0.85 -8.18
N MET A 192 0.27 0.30 -8.85
CA MET A 192 1.36 1.03 -9.48
C MET A 192 2.37 1.48 -8.42
N SER A 193 1.88 2.05 -7.31
CA SER A 193 2.74 2.49 -6.21
C SER A 193 3.37 1.32 -5.45
N VAL A 194 2.67 0.17 -5.36
CA VAL A 194 3.27 -1.06 -4.84
C VAL A 194 4.45 -1.50 -5.71
N ALA A 195 4.31 -1.46 -7.05
CA ALA A 195 5.40 -1.82 -7.96
C ALA A 195 6.59 -0.85 -7.86
N LEU A 196 6.33 0.46 -7.82
CA LEU A 196 7.39 1.47 -7.67
C LEU A 196 8.16 1.33 -6.34
N GLU A 197 7.47 1.04 -5.25
CA GLU A 197 8.13 0.76 -3.97
C GLU A 197 8.90 -0.56 -4.01
N ALA A 198 8.34 -1.58 -4.68
CA ALA A 198 9.02 -2.86 -4.87
C ALA A 198 10.32 -2.74 -5.68
N GLU A 199 10.40 -1.84 -6.67
CA GLU A 199 11.65 -1.57 -7.40
C GLU A 199 12.76 -1.04 -6.47
N VAL A 200 12.41 -0.17 -5.52
CA VAL A 200 13.36 0.35 -4.51
C VAL A 200 13.82 -0.78 -3.59
N LEU A 201 12.88 -1.55 -3.06
CA LEU A 201 13.19 -2.69 -2.19
C LEU A 201 14.04 -3.75 -2.90
N ALA A 202 13.78 -4.00 -4.18
CA ALA A 202 14.57 -4.94 -4.98
C ALA A 202 16.02 -4.45 -5.19
N ALA A 203 16.21 -3.14 -5.40
CA ALA A 203 17.55 -2.56 -5.50
C ALA A 203 18.34 -2.70 -4.19
N ASP A 204 17.65 -2.68 -3.05
CA ASP A 204 18.20 -2.91 -1.71
C ASP A 204 18.35 -4.41 -1.34
N GLY A 205 18.03 -5.31 -2.30
CA GLY A 205 18.16 -6.75 -2.11
C GLY A 205 17.02 -7.43 -1.35
N ALA A 206 15.89 -6.78 -1.14
CA ALA A 206 14.73 -7.31 -0.39
C ALA A 206 13.86 -8.27 -1.23
N LEU A 207 14.48 -9.21 -1.93
CA LEU A 207 13.81 -10.29 -2.67
C LEU A 207 13.66 -11.50 -1.76
N THR A 208 12.48 -12.12 -1.77
CA THR A 208 12.19 -13.34 -1.00
C THR A 208 11.71 -14.45 -1.93
N SER A 209 11.76 -15.68 -1.45
CA SER A 209 11.10 -16.78 -2.14
C SER A 209 9.57 -16.68 -1.98
N ALA A 210 8.82 -17.33 -2.87
CA ALA A 210 7.37 -17.41 -2.74
C ALA A 210 6.93 -18.03 -1.39
N GLN A 211 7.71 -18.96 -0.83
CA GLN A 211 7.43 -19.59 0.46
C GLN A 211 7.59 -18.62 1.64
N GLU A 212 8.62 -17.78 1.61
CA GLU A 212 8.97 -16.85 2.70
C GLU A 212 8.09 -15.60 2.73
N LEU A 213 7.44 -15.24 1.62
CA LEU A 213 6.51 -14.12 1.59
C LEU A 213 5.41 -14.28 2.65
N GLN A 214 5.27 -13.34 3.58
CA GLN A 214 4.32 -13.38 4.67
C GLN A 214 3.51 -12.09 4.77
N PRO A 215 2.24 -12.18 5.21
CA PRO A 215 1.46 -11.00 5.55
C PRO A 215 1.99 -10.33 6.83
N VAL A 216 1.96 -9.01 6.87
CA VAL A 216 2.36 -8.20 8.03
C VAL A 216 1.11 -7.70 8.76
N TYR A 217 0.97 -8.10 10.03
CA TYR A 217 -0.15 -7.70 10.87
C TYR A 217 0.33 -6.83 12.03
N LEU A 218 -0.11 -5.57 12.07
CA LEU A 218 0.15 -4.68 13.21
C LEU A 218 -0.81 -4.95 14.39
N ARG A 219 -1.86 -5.72 14.16
CA ARG A 219 -2.83 -6.13 15.17
C ARG A 219 -3.28 -7.56 14.93
N PRO A 220 -3.60 -8.31 16.02
CA PRO A 220 -4.24 -9.62 15.91
C PRO A 220 -5.59 -9.52 15.19
N ALA A 221 -6.02 -10.59 14.52
CA ALA A 221 -7.33 -10.68 13.90
C ALA A 221 -8.45 -10.39 14.93
N GLN A 222 -9.58 -9.85 14.45
CA GLN A 222 -10.71 -9.53 15.35
C GLN A 222 -11.21 -10.76 16.11
N ALA A 223 -11.20 -11.93 15.48
CA ALA A 223 -11.59 -13.21 16.10
C ALA A 223 -10.63 -13.65 17.23
N GLU A 224 -9.33 -13.37 17.11
CA GLU A 224 -8.34 -13.68 18.15
C GLU A 224 -8.50 -12.77 19.37
N ARG A 225 -8.80 -11.47 19.13
CA ARG A 225 -9.06 -10.50 20.20
C ARG A 225 -10.34 -10.79 21.01
N LEU A 226 -11.34 -11.44 20.40
CA LEU A 226 -12.57 -11.84 21.09
C LEU A 226 -12.39 -13.10 21.96
N ARG A 227 -11.35 -13.91 21.67
CA ARG A 227 -11.01 -15.10 22.49
C ARG A 227 -10.17 -14.77 23.72
N GLN A 228 -9.57 -13.56 23.78
CA GLN A 228 -8.72 -13.11 24.90
C GLN A 228 -9.50 -12.26 25.92
N LYS A 229 -10.82 -12.08 25.75
CA LYS A 229 -11.76 -11.50 26.70
C LYS A 229 -12.64 -12.57 27.31
#